data_215c256a71eaa71ee485eeeb152b5be8
#
_entry.id   215c256a71eaa71ee485eeeb152b5be8
#
_cell.length_a   1.000
_cell.length_b   1.000
_cell.length_c   1.000
_cell.angle_alpha   90.00
_cell.angle_beta   90.00
_cell.angle_gamma   90.00
#
_symmetry.space_group_name_H-M   'P 1'
#
loop_
_entity.id
_entity.type
_entity.pdbx_description
1 polymer ?
#
loop_
_entity_poly.entity_id
_entity_poly.type
_entity_poly.pdbx_seq_one_letter_code
_entity_poly.pdbx_strand_id
1 'polypeptide(L)'
;MNSANGSITPGWYGVNPNTMDLKTNPHALYRQLREQQPVNLTPEGQWRLSGYHDIQQLLKHSHSGMRDLSGLIPDETREETEASKFMLRMDPPDHDRLRNLVSKAFTPRALEAIRPAIQPMVDAELDRVAAAGEMDLVADLALAVPAASMCAMLGVPFEDRHKLTSLVSLATYRLAKRAFPQLQAKAEAAIMELAEYMFHLIEQRRSNPSEDILGQLVTAQEAGDSLSTEELLQQSIGLLIAGLETTIGLRANGMLCFARHPGEFEKLAINPALTTSAVEECLRFEPSVPYTRRVLWQDTEFSGVTVPADASVFAILIAANRDPEVFPNPDVFDITRKGARHCSFGGGIHFCLGSHLARLNAEIAFGAMAHRFKELEVDEAQIDWAPSLFRIPGSMPARFSRRE
;
A
#
# COMPACT_ATOMS: atom_id res chain seq x y z
N MET A 1 -15.29 21.80 -29.33
CA MET A 1 -14.96 20.49 -29.91
C MET A 1 -13.47 20.28 -29.66
N ASN A 2 -13.09 19.83 -28.48
CA ASN A 2 -11.71 19.43 -28.18
C ASN A 2 -11.75 17.92 -27.94
N SER A 3 -11.21 17.20 -28.90
CA SER A 3 -11.01 15.77 -28.85
C SER A 3 -9.94 15.47 -27.77
N ALA A 4 -10.37 15.05 -26.60
CA ALA A 4 -9.50 14.45 -25.61
C ALA A 4 -9.08 13.05 -26.09
N ASN A 5 -8.31 12.98 -27.17
CA ASN A 5 -7.44 11.85 -27.47
C ASN A 5 -6.24 11.94 -26.51
N GLY A 6 -6.43 11.49 -25.30
CA GLY A 6 -5.34 11.23 -24.39
C GLY A 6 -4.46 10.13 -24.99
N SER A 7 -3.46 10.50 -25.75
CA SER A 7 -2.41 9.58 -26.17
C SER A 7 -1.77 9.02 -24.91
N ILE A 8 -1.99 7.74 -24.66
CA ILE A 8 -1.29 6.99 -23.62
C ILE A 8 0.19 7.10 -23.95
N THR A 9 0.92 7.84 -23.13
CA THR A 9 2.35 8.04 -23.35
C THR A 9 3.04 6.67 -23.20
N PRO A 10 3.78 6.17 -24.20
CA PRO A 10 4.49 4.92 -24.08
C PRO A 10 5.48 4.95 -22.91
N GLY A 11 5.51 3.90 -22.09
CA GLY A 11 6.65 3.68 -21.22
C GLY A 11 6.39 3.30 -19.79
N TRP A 12 5.14 3.29 -19.27
CA TRP A 12 4.94 2.84 -17.91
C TRP A 12 3.55 2.21 -17.68
N TYR A 13 3.49 0.87 -17.70
CA TYR A 13 2.25 0.11 -17.48
C TYR A 13 1.01 0.67 -18.21
N GLY A 14 1.24 1.46 -19.27
CA GLY A 14 0.23 2.15 -20.06
C GLY A 14 -0.53 3.26 -19.32
N VAL A 15 -0.08 3.61 -18.11
CA VAL A 15 -0.64 4.70 -17.31
C VAL A 15 0.54 5.43 -16.71
N ASN A 16 0.88 6.61 -17.22
CA ASN A 16 1.97 7.39 -16.63
C ASN A 16 1.54 7.94 -15.26
N PRO A 17 2.10 7.46 -14.13
CA PRO A 17 1.73 7.94 -12.81
C PRO A 17 2.08 9.41 -12.57
N ASN A 18 2.86 10.01 -13.48
CA ASN A 18 3.23 11.42 -13.42
C ASN A 18 2.23 12.34 -14.13
N THR A 19 1.23 11.81 -14.83
CA THR A 19 0.16 12.66 -15.34
C THR A 19 -0.73 13.11 -14.19
N MET A 20 -0.93 14.40 -14.06
CA MET A 20 -1.77 15.00 -13.00
C MET A 20 -3.17 14.39 -12.98
N ASP A 21 -3.76 14.09 -14.15
CA ASP A 21 -5.09 13.49 -14.26
C ASP A 21 -5.20 12.14 -13.54
N LEU A 22 -4.14 11.32 -13.60
CA LEU A 22 -4.12 10.02 -12.92
C LEU A 22 -3.85 10.12 -11.42
N LYS A 23 -3.16 11.16 -11.00
CA LYS A 23 -2.98 11.44 -9.59
C LYS A 23 -4.24 12.05 -8.98
N THR A 24 -4.89 12.97 -9.67
CA THR A 24 -6.06 13.69 -9.17
C THR A 24 -7.36 12.88 -9.33
N ASN A 25 -7.62 12.32 -10.53
CA ASN A 25 -8.84 11.54 -10.79
C ASN A 25 -8.61 10.41 -11.82
N PRO A 26 -8.07 9.26 -11.43
CA PRO A 26 -7.82 8.14 -12.35
C PRO A 26 -9.09 7.39 -12.76
N HIS A 27 -10.21 7.60 -12.08
CA HIS A 27 -11.38 6.74 -12.15
C HIS A 27 -12.09 6.76 -13.50
N ALA A 28 -12.11 7.93 -14.18
CA ALA A 28 -12.70 8.05 -15.51
C ALA A 28 -12.00 7.13 -16.52
N LEU A 29 -10.65 7.12 -16.52
CA LEU A 29 -9.87 6.25 -17.39
C LEU A 29 -10.08 4.77 -17.04
N TYR A 30 -10.06 4.42 -15.78
CA TYR A 30 -10.24 3.02 -15.35
C TYR A 30 -11.65 2.51 -15.63
N ARG A 31 -12.67 3.37 -15.54
CA ARG A 31 -14.03 3.04 -15.99
C ARG A 31 -14.04 2.73 -17.50
N GLN A 32 -13.47 3.61 -18.31
CA GLN A 32 -13.39 3.39 -19.76
C GLN A 32 -12.64 2.09 -20.10
N LEU A 33 -11.52 1.81 -19.46
CA LEU A 33 -10.79 0.55 -19.66
C LEU A 33 -11.65 -0.67 -19.33
N ARG A 34 -12.34 -0.66 -18.19
CA ARG A 34 -13.20 -1.76 -17.77
C ARG A 34 -14.37 -2.00 -18.71
N GLU A 35 -15.01 -0.92 -19.19
CA GLU A 35 -16.18 -1.01 -20.07
C GLU A 35 -15.84 -1.39 -21.51
N GLN A 36 -14.71 -0.93 -22.03
CA GLN A 36 -14.34 -1.11 -23.45
C GLN A 36 -13.35 -2.24 -23.68
N GLN A 37 -12.39 -2.43 -22.78
CA GLN A 37 -11.30 -3.37 -22.92
C GLN A 37 -10.88 -3.91 -21.54
N PRO A 38 -11.72 -4.72 -20.87
CA PRO A 38 -11.44 -5.23 -19.52
C PRO A 38 -10.14 -6.05 -19.47
N VAL A 39 -9.79 -6.71 -20.59
CA VAL A 39 -8.54 -7.42 -20.82
C VAL A 39 -7.85 -6.76 -22.01
N ASN A 40 -6.72 -6.10 -21.80
CA ASN A 40 -6.06 -5.43 -22.91
C ASN A 40 -4.54 -5.59 -22.89
N LEU A 41 -3.94 -5.62 -24.09
CA LEU A 41 -2.50 -5.62 -24.30
C LEU A 41 -2.03 -4.18 -24.56
N THR A 42 -1.05 -3.72 -23.78
CA THR A 42 -0.46 -2.41 -24.01
C THR A 42 0.52 -2.43 -25.16
N PRO A 43 0.85 -1.26 -25.75
CA PRO A 43 1.88 -1.19 -26.79
C PRO A 43 3.25 -1.72 -26.37
N GLU A 44 3.53 -1.71 -25.05
CA GLU A 44 4.77 -2.22 -24.46
C GLU A 44 4.75 -3.73 -24.19
N GLY A 45 3.69 -4.44 -24.64
CA GLY A 45 3.57 -5.89 -24.50
C GLY A 45 3.11 -6.37 -23.13
N GLN A 46 2.51 -5.50 -22.30
CA GLN A 46 2.00 -5.84 -20.99
C GLN A 46 0.49 -6.02 -21.02
N TRP A 47 -0.01 -7.08 -20.39
CA TRP A 47 -1.43 -7.32 -20.23
C TRP A 47 -1.99 -6.59 -19.01
N ARG A 48 -3.22 -6.10 -19.11
CA ARG A 48 -3.95 -5.45 -18.01
C ARG A 48 -5.33 -6.05 -17.87
N LEU A 49 -5.72 -6.28 -16.62
CA LEU A 49 -7.07 -6.67 -16.22
C LEU A 49 -7.68 -5.54 -15.40
N SER A 50 -8.92 -5.17 -15.69
CA SER A 50 -9.65 -4.10 -14.99
C SER A 50 -10.99 -4.56 -14.40
N GLY A 51 -11.51 -5.71 -14.80
CA GLY A 51 -12.71 -6.35 -14.25
C GLY A 51 -12.42 -7.07 -12.93
N TYR A 52 -13.37 -7.02 -11.99
CA TYR A 52 -13.21 -7.61 -10.66
C TYR A 52 -12.99 -9.13 -10.71
N HIS A 53 -13.78 -9.85 -11.48
CA HIS A 53 -13.74 -11.31 -11.54
C HIS A 53 -12.43 -11.82 -12.15
N ASP A 54 -11.97 -11.22 -13.25
CA ASP A 54 -10.68 -11.55 -13.88
C ASP A 54 -9.51 -11.31 -12.92
N ILE A 55 -9.56 -10.19 -12.18
CA ILE A 55 -8.52 -9.86 -11.18
C ILE A 55 -8.54 -10.86 -10.03
N GLN A 56 -9.71 -11.24 -9.51
CA GLN A 56 -9.81 -12.27 -8.47
C GLN A 56 -9.33 -13.64 -8.96
N GLN A 57 -9.60 -13.97 -10.22
CA GLN A 57 -9.08 -15.18 -10.87
C GLN A 57 -7.55 -15.14 -10.92
N LEU A 58 -6.95 -14.06 -11.46
CA LEU A 58 -5.50 -13.89 -11.55
C LEU A 58 -4.82 -14.00 -10.17
N LEU A 59 -5.35 -13.31 -9.17
CA LEU A 59 -4.75 -13.26 -7.82
C LEU A 59 -4.76 -14.61 -7.09
N LYS A 60 -5.66 -15.53 -7.48
CA LYS A 60 -5.80 -16.87 -6.89
C LYS A 60 -5.29 -17.96 -7.81
N HIS A 61 -4.78 -17.61 -8.99
CA HIS A 61 -4.40 -18.56 -10.01
C HIS A 61 -3.17 -19.37 -9.58
N SER A 62 -3.27 -20.70 -9.60
CA SER A 62 -2.20 -21.60 -9.16
C SER A 62 -0.99 -21.65 -10.12
N HIS A 63 -1.18 -21.23 -11.36
CA HIS A 63 -0.13 -21.18 -12.39
C HIS A 63 0.24 -19.74 -12.74
N SER A 64 0.31 -18.88 -11.72
CA SER A 64 0.84 -17.53 -11.83
C SER A 64 1.69 -17.19 -10.62
N GLY A 65 2.70 -16.35 -10.79
CA GLY A 65 3.62 -15.98 -9.73
C GLY A 65 4.21 -14.59 -9.89
N MET A 66 5.24 -14.35 -9.12
CA MET A 66 5.98 -13.08 -9.12
C MET A 66 7.22 -13.14 -10.00
N ARG A 67 7.80 -14.34 -10.18
CA ARG A 67 9.02 -14.55 -10.96
C ARG A 67 8.70 -14.75 -12.43
N ASP A 68 9.54 -14.17 -13.27
CA ASP A 68 9.56 -14.44 -14.69
C ASP A 68 10.40 -15.69 -14.96
N LEU A 69 9.74 -16.74 -15.44
CA LEU A 69 10.42 -17.99 -15.78
C LEU A 69 10.96 -17.99 -17.22
N SER A 70 10.51 -17.06 -18.07
CA SER A 70 10.81 -17.04 -19.49
C SER A 70 11.94 -16.10 -19.92
N GLY A 71 12.31 -15.16 -19.04
CA GLY A 71 13.24 -14.10 -19.38
C GLY A 71 12.66 -12.96 -20.21
N LEU A 72 11.31 -12.86 -20.28
CA LEU A 72 10.62 -11.79 -20.99
C LEU A 72 10.60 -10.46 -20.22
N ILE A 73 10.86 -10.49 -18.92
CA ILE A 73 11.14 -9.24 -18.17
C ILE A 73 12.53 -8.74 -18.61
N PRO A 74 12.67 -7.44 -18.92
CA PRO A 74 13.99 -6.88 -19.25
C PRO A 74 15.04 -7.25 -18.20
N ASP A 75 16.24 -7.63 -18.64
CA ASP A 75 17.33 -8.14 -17.80
C ASP A 75 17.56 -7.34 -16.50
N GLU A 76 17.47 -6.01 -16.56
CA GLU A 76 17.65 -5.13 -15.39
C GLU A 76 16.63 -5.36 -14.25
N THR A 77 15.39 -5.75 -14.60
CA THR A 77 14.34 -6.05 -13.61
C THR A 77 14.36 -7.52 -13.18
N ARG A 78 14.89 -8.38 -14.04
CA ARG A 78 15.02 -9.81 -13.79
C ARG A 78 16.07 -10.10 -12.74
N GLU A 79 17.30 -9.54 -12.89
CA GLU A 79 18.36 -9.69 -11.89
C GLU A 79 17.90 -9.21 -10.50
N GLU A 80 17.22 -8.07 -10.41
CA GLU A 80 16.70 -7.55 -9.16
C GLU A 80 15.60 -8.47 -8.56
N THR A 81 14.77 -9.08 -9.39
CA THR A 81 13.69 -9.98 -8.92
C THR A 81 14.26 -11.33 -8.51
N GLU A 82 15.20 -11.88 -9.27
CA GLU A 82 15.87 -13.17 -8.99
C GLU A 82 16.79 -13.04 -7.76
N ALA A 83 17.49 -11.91 -7.59
CA ALA A 83 18.33 -11.66 -6.43
C ALA A 83 17.54 -11.31 -5.17
N SER A 84 16.27 -10.91 -5.28
CA SER A 84 15.45 -10.55 -4.13
C SER A 84 15.14 -11.77 -3.27
N LYS A 85 15.47 -11.66 -1.97
CA LYS A 85 15.09 -12.62 -0.93
C LYS A 85 13.85 -12.16 -0.14
N PHE A 86 13.18 -11.09 -0.56
CA PHE A 86 11.95 -10.64 0.07
C PHE A 86 10.74 -11.45 -0.41
N MET A 87 9.98 -12.04 0.51
CA MET A 87 8.89 -12.97 0.21
C MET A 87 7.85 -12.43 -0.79
N LEU A 88 7.63 -11.11 -0.86
CA LEU A 88 6.69 -10.50 -1.81
C LEU A 88 7.09 -10.74 -3.28
N ARG A 89 8.38 -10.99 -3.55
CA ARG A 89 8.93 -11.24 -4.89
C ARG A 89 9.27 -12.71 -5.13
N MET A 90 8.84 -13.59 -4.24
CA MET A 90 9.13 -15.01 -4.30
C MET A 90 7.85 -15.81 -4.59
N ASP A 91 8.07 -17.03 -5.08
CA ASP A 91 7.02 -18.02 -5.30
C ASP A 91 7.30 -19.25 -4.43
N PRO A 92 6.32 -20.16 -4.23
CA PRO A 92 6.53 -21.41 -3.52
C PRO A 92 7.67 -22.24 -4.14
N PRO A 93 8.45 -22.99 -3.35
CA PRO A 93 8.27 -23.22 -1.90
C PRO A 93 8.88 -22.13 -0.99
N ASP A 94 9.77 -21.29 -1.49
CA ASP A 94 10.50 -20.30 -0.69
C ASP A 94 9.59 -19.24 -0.10
N HIS A 95 8.61 -18.76 -0.90
CA HIS A 95 7.56 -17.85 -0.41
C HIS A 95 6.87 -18.41 0.83
N ASP A 96 6.40 -19.66 0.77
CA ASP A 96 5.59 -20.26 1.84
C ASP A 96 6.42 -20.45 3.11
N ARG A 97 7.68 -20.85 2.97
CA ARG A 97 8.62 -20.98 4.08
C ARG A 97 8.78 -19.64 4.82
N LEU A 98 9.14 -18.58 4.10
CA LEU A 98 9.35 -17.25 4.69
C LEU A 98 8.04 -16.64 5.21
N ARG A 99 6.96 -16.78 4.44
CA ARG A 99 5.64 -16.30 4.84
C ARG A 99 5.17 -16.93 6.14
N ASN A 100 5.35 -18.22 6.32
CA ASN A 100 4.98 -18.94 7.53
C ASN A 100 5.75 -18.45 8.76
N LEU A 101 7.06 -18.17 8.60
CA LEU A 101 7.87 -17.64 9.68
C LEU A 101 7.39 -16.25 10.12
N VAL A 102 7.26 -15.33 9.16
CA VAL A 102 6.88 -13.94 9.43
C VAL A 102 5.44 -13.84 9.96
N SER A 103 4.52 -14.66 9.44
CA SER A 103 3.10 -14.60 9.82
C SER A 103 2.84 -14.89 11.30
N LYS A 104 3.73 -15.64 11.97
CA LYS A 104 3.61 -15.94 13.42
C LYS A 104 3.58 -14.65 14.26
N ALA A 105 4.27 -13.60 13.81
CA ALA A 105 4.33 -12.30 14.49
C ALA A 105 3.16 -11.35 14.14
N PHE A 106 2.42 -11.61 13.04
CA PHE A 106 1.32 -10.77 12.57
C PHE A 106 -0.08 -11.29 13.01
N THR A 107 -0.18 -11.83 14.21
CA THR A 107 -1.48 -12.30 14.71
C THR A 107 -2.37 -11.12 15.13
N PRO A 108 -3.72 -11.22 15.01
CA PRO A 108 -4.63 -10.16 15.48
C PRO A 108 -4.38 -9.75 16.94
N ARG A 109 -4.06 -10.71 17.81
CA ARG A 109 -3.76 -10.46 19.22
C ARG A 109 -2.47 -9.62 19.39
N ALA A 110 -1.41 -9.93 18.65
CA ALA A 110 -0.15 -9.19 18.71
C ALA A 110 -0.34 -7.74 18.20
N LEU A 111 -1.17 -7.58 17.16
CA LEU A 111 -1.46 -6.27 16.58
C LEU A 111 -2.35 -5.41 17.48
N GLU A 112 -3.37 -6.00 18.13
CA GLU A 112 -4.18 -5.26 19.10
C GLU A 112 -3.36 -4.81 20.33
N ALA A 113 -2.33 -5.55 20.72
CA ALA A 113 -1.43 -5.15 21.79
C ALA A 113 -0.64 -3.86 21.49
N ILE A 114 -0.56 -3.44 20.22
CA ILE A 114 0.11 -2.19 19.81
C ILE A 114 -0.83 -0.98 19.94
N ARG A 115 -2.15 -1.17 19.92
CA ARG A 115 -3.15 -0.08 20.01
C ARG A 115 -2.90 0.91 21.16
N PRO A 116 -2.60 0.47 22.42
CA PRO A 116 -2.30 1.39 23.52
C PRO A 116 -1.07 2.27 23.30
N ALA A 117 -0.14 1.86 22.45
CA ALA A 117 1.03 2.67 22.12
C ALA A 117 0.72 3.69 21.01
N ILE A 118 -0.16 3.33 20.05
CA ILE A 118 -0.49 4.17 18.90
C ILE A 118 -1.49 5.28 19.26
N GLN A 119 -2.53 4.96 20.01
CA GLN A 119 -3.63 5.90 20.32
C GLN A 119 -3.13 7.21 20.95
N PRO A 120 -2.29 7.19 22.02
CA PRO A 120 -1.79 8.43 22.63
C PRO A 120 -0.97 9.30 21.68
N MET A 121 -0.33 8.69 20.67
CA MET A 121 0.46 9.43 19.68
C MET A 121 -0.43 10.18 18.70
N VAL A 122 -1.49 9.53 18.22
CA VAL A 122 -2.52 10.20 17.41
C VAL A 122 -3.12 11.34 18.21
N ASP A 123 -3.47 11.09 19.47
CA ASP A 123 -4.07 12.09 20.34
C ASP A 123 -3.16 13.30 20.55
N ALA A 124 -1.87 13.07 20.78
CA ALA A 124 -0.88 14.15 20.96
C ALA A 124 -0.70 14.99 19.68
N GLU A 125 -0.65 14.38 18.51
CA GLU A 125 -0.56 15.12 17.24
C GLU A 125 -1.83 15.96 16.98
N LEU A 126 -3.00 15.39 17.24
CA LEU A 126 -4.26 16.12 17.08
C LEU A 126 -4.42 17.25 18.11
N ASP A 127 -3.94 17.08 19.35
CA ASP A 127 -3.91 18.13 20.35
C ASP A 127 -3.00 19.30 19.92
N ARG A 128 -1.86 18.99 19.31
CA ARG A 128 -0.90 20.00 18.82
C ARG A 128 -1.50 20.93 17.77
N VAL A 129 -2.31 20.40 16.85
CA VAL A 129 -2.90 21.16 15.74
C VAL A 129 -4.28 21.74 16.06
N ALA A 130 -4.93 21.26 17.12
CA ALA A 130 -6.31 21.59 17.44
C ALA A 130 -6.58 23.09 17.63
N ALA A 131 -5.61 23.84 18.18
CA ALA A 131 -5.76 25.28 18.43
C ALA A 131 -5.58 26.12 17.16
N ALA A 132 -4.80 25.63 16.20
CA ALA A 132 -4.55 26.30 14.92
C ALA A 132 -5.76 26.19 13.96
N GLY A 133 -6.56 25.12 14.06
CA GLY A 133 -7.67 24.85 13.16
C GLY A 133 -7.22 24.46 11.74
N GLU A 134 -5.92 24.17 11.58
CA GLU A 134 -5.30 23.75 10.33
C GLU A 134 -4.18 22.74 10.58
N MET A 135 -3.94 21.87 9.59
CA MET A 135 -2.85 20.88 9.61
C MET A 135 -2.46 20.49 8.19
N ASP A 136 -1.29 19.89 8.05
CA ASP A 136 -1.00 19.02 6.89
C ASP A 136 -1.40 17.58 7.24
N LEU A 137 -2.44 17.07 6.59
CA LEU A 137 -2.97 15.71 6.85
C LEU A 137 -1.94 14.60 6.59
N VAL A 138 -0.93 14.85 5.78
CA VAL A 138 0.17 13.89 5.55
C VAL A 138 1.20 13.99 6.66
N ALA A 139 1.80 15.15 6.86
CA ALA A 139 2.89 15.33 7.81
C ALA A 139 2.44 15.16 9.27
N ASP A 140 1.28 15.74 9.64
CA ASP A 140 0.81 15.79 11.03
C ASP A 140 0.00 14.55 11.44
N LEU A 141 -0.60 13.83 10.48
CA LEU A 141 -1.46 12.68 10.81
C LEU A 141 -1.02 11.39 10.10
N ALA A 142 -0.95 11.39 8.75
CA ALA A 142 -0.81 10.15 8.02
C ALA A 142 0.57 9.49 8.19
N LEU A 143 1.61 10.28 8.40
CA LEU A 143 3.01 9.84 8.49
C LEU A 143 3.42 9.41 9.89
N ALA A 144 3.03 10.17 10.92
CA ALA A 144 3.55 9.98 12.29
C ALA A 144 3.23 8.58 12.86
N VAL A 145 2.01 8.10 12.64
CA VAL A 145 1.51 6.88 13.26
C VAL A 145 1.99 5.58 12.61
N PRO A 146 2.01 5.42 11.26
CA PRO A 146 2.60 4.23 10.66
C PRO A 146 4.07 4.06 11.01
N ALA A 147 4.83 5.16 11.06
CA ALA A 147 6.23 5.13 11.48
C ALA A 147 6.37 4.55 12.89
N ALA A 148 5.57 5.03 13.83
CA ALA A 148 5.57 4.54 15.19
C ALA A 148 5.13 3.07 15.31
N SER A 149 4.09 2.68 14.57
CA SER A 149 3.62 1.30 14.54
C SER A 149 4.71 0.36 14.03
N MET A 150 5.41 0.74 12.96
CA MET A 150 6.50 -0.05 12.40
C MET A 150 7.70 -0.09 13.35
N CYS A 151 8.01 1.03 14.04
CA CYS A 151 9.03 1.05 15.08
C CYS A 151 8.67 0.07 16.21
N ALA A 152 7.44 0.11 16.72
CA ALA A 152 6.99 -0.79 17.78
C ALA A 152 7.02 -2.27 17.36
N MET A 153 6.63 -2.57 16.12
CA MET A 153 6.59 -3.95 15.61
C MET A 153 7.98 -4.52 15.34
N LEU A 154 8.89 -3.72 14.80
CA LEU A 154 10.26 -4.17 14.47
C LEU A 154 11.26 -3.90 15.60
N GLY A 155 10.80 -3.33 16.71
CA GLY A 155 11.66 -2.98 17.84
C GLY A 155 12.65 -1.85 17.53
N VAL A 156 12.33 -0.97 16.60
CA VAL A 156 13.11 0.21 16.27
C VAL A 156 12.92 1.27 17.36
N PRO A 157 13.99 1.93 17.85
CA PRO A 157 13.88 3.07 18.76
C PRO A 157 12.95 4.16 18.18
N PHE A 158 12.06 4.66 19.02
CA PHE A 158 11.04 5.62 18.58
C PHE A 158 11.64 6.95 18.09
N GLU A 159 12.76 7.36 18.63
CA GLU A 159 13.52 8.52 18.20
C GLU A 159 13.98 8.45 16.74
N ASP A 160 14.22 7.25 16.23
CA ASP A 160 14.69 7.02 14.86
C ASP A 160 13.57 7.05 13.81
N ARG A 161 12.30 7.17 14.22
CA ARG A 161 11.12 7.10 13.33
C ARG A 161 11.19 8.07 12.14
N HIS A 162 11.65 9.31 12.36
CA HIS A 162 11.74 10.31 11.30
C HIS A 162 12.84 9.99 10.29
N LYS A 163 14.00 9.53 10.77
CA LYS A 163 15.09 9.07 9.93
C LYS A 163 14.62 7.91 9.05
N LEU A 164 14.02 6.88 9.64
CA LEU A 164 13.55 5.71 8.90
C LEU A 164 12.45 6.04 7.91
N THR A 165 11.51 6.92 8.26
CA THR A 165 10.48 7.36 7.32
C THR A 165 11.09 8.01 6.09
N SER A 166 12.06 8.91 6.27
CA SER A 166 12.74 9.58 5.16
C SER A 166 13.50 8.60 4.27
N LEU A 167 14.19 7.64 4.88
CA LEU A 167 14.92 6.58 4.14
C LEU A 167 13.97 5.67 3.38
N VAL A 168 12.86 5.25 4.00
CA VAL A 168 11.85 4.39 3.35
C VAL A 168 11.22 5.11 2.16
N SER A 169 10.81 6.37 2.32
CA SER A 169 10.23 7.14 1.21
C SER A 169 11.21 7.27 0.04
N LEU A 170 12.49 7.48 0.29
CA LEU A 170 13.51 7.48 -0.75
C LEU A 170 13.72 6.09 -1.37
N ALA A 171 13.79 5.05 -0.54
CA ALA A 171 14.00 3.67 -0.97
C ALA A 171 12.88 3.16 -1.90
N THR A 172 11.64 3.65 -1.71
CA THR A 172 10.49 3.28 -2.53
C THR A 172 10.66 3.64 -4.00
N TYR A 173 11.45 4.69 -4.32
CA TYR A 173 11.77 5.04 -5.72
C TYR A 173 12.53 3.96 -6.48
N ARG A 174 13.19 3.03 -5.78
CA ARG A 174 13.81 1.87 -6.42
C ARG A 174 12.77 1.00 -7.16
N LEU A 175 11.55 0.91 -6.63
CA LEU A 175 10.44 0.21 -7.28
C LEU A 175 9.96 0.91 -8.56
N ALA A 176 10.29 2.19 -8.72
CA ALA A 176 9.83 3.08 -9.78
C ALA A 176 10.97 3.54 -10.71
N LYS A 177 12.01 2.72 -10.91
CA LYS A 177 13.24 3.04 -11.67
C LYS A 177 12.96 3.72 -13.00
N ARG A 178 12.02 3.17 -13.80
CA ARG A 178 11.66 3.72 -15.11
C ARG A 178 10.87 5.04 -15.02
N ALA A 179 10.05 5.20 -13.99
CA ALA A 179 9.22 6.38 -13.81
C ALA A 179 10.03 7.57 -13.27
N PHE A 180 11.03 7.29 -12.43
CA PHE A 180 11.83 8.31 -11.74
C PHE A 180 13.33 8.01 -11.81
N PRO A 181 13.94 7.97 -13.02
CA PRO A 181 15.36 7.61 -13.18
C PRO A 181 16.30 8.57 -12.44
N GLN A 182 15.92 9.83 -12.30
CA GLN A 182 16.68 10.87 -11.59
C GLN A 182 16.76 10.65 -10.07
N LEU A 183 15.91 9.79 -9.50
CA LEU A 183 15.87 9.51 -8.06
C LEU A 183 16.58 8.20 -7.70
N GLN A 184 17.06 7.41 -8.67
CA GLN A 184 17.60 6.09 -8.41
C GLN A 184 18.84 6.09 -7.52
N ALA A 185 19.79 7.00 -7.77
CA ALA A 185 20.99 7.10 -6.93
C ALA A 185 20.65 7.40 -5.46
N LYS A 186 19.62 8.23 -5.23
CA LYS A 186 19.14 8.52 -3.86
C LYS A 186 18.43 7.30 -3.25
N ALA A 187 17.67 6.57 -4.05
CA ALA A 187 16.98 5.36 -3.61
C ALA A 187 17.97 4.26 -3.20
N GLU A 188 19.01 4.05 -4.00
CA GLU A 188 20.07 3.09 -3.70
C GLU A 188 20.83 3.46 -2.42
N ALA A 189 21.23 4.73 -2.27
CA ALA A 189 21.87 5.20 -1.04
C ALA A 189 20.98 4.98 0.19
N ALA A 190 19.67 5.26 0.07
CA ALA A 190 18.71 5.03 1.15
C ALA A 190 18.55 3.54 1.50
N ILE A 191 18.53 2.64 0.50
CA ILE A 191 18.50 1.18 0.74
C ILE A 191 19.75 0.70 1.46
N MET A 192 20.93 1.21 1.08
CA MET A 192 22.20 0.86 1.76
C MET A 192 22.19 1.31 3.22
N GLU A 193 21.74 2.54 3.50
CA GLU A 193 21.63 3.05 4.86
C GLU A 193 20.59 2.28 5.69
N LEU A 194 19.45 1.92 5.09
CA LEU A 194 18.46 1.04 5.73
C LEU A 194 19.06 -0.35 6.03
N ALA A 195 19.83 -0.91 5.11
CA ALA A 195 20.46 -2.21 5.30
C ALA A 195 21.47 -2.19 6.44
N GLU A 196 22.32 -1.17 6.52
CA GLU A 196 23.25 -0.98 7.61
C GLU A 196 22.52 -0.82 8.95
N TYR A 197 21.49 0.02 9.00
CA TYR A 197 20.69 0.23 10.19
C TYR A 197 20.03 -1.06 10.67
N MET A 198 19.35 -1.78 9.77
CA MET A 198 18.67 -3.03 10.11
C MET A 198 19.66 -4.13 10.50
N PHE A 199 20.83 -4.20 9.87
CA PHE A 199 21.87 -5.14 10.25
C PHE A 199 22.34 -4.90 11.70
N HIS A 200 22.60 -3.65 12.08
CA HIS A 200 22.96 -3.33 13.47
C HIS A 200 21.84 -3.69 14.45
N LEU A 201 20.60 -3.46 14.09
CA LEU A 201 19.46 -3.82 14.95
C LEU A 201 19.32 -5.35 15.10
N ILE A 202 19.57 -6.12 14.05
CA ILE A 202 19.60 -7.59 14.09
C ILE A 202 20.70 -8.06 15.07
N GLU A 203 21.92 -7.51 14.98
CA GLU A 203 23.03 -7.87 15.88
C GLU A 203 22.70 -7.53 17.35
N GLN A 204 22.03 -6.41 17.59
CA GLN A 204 21.54 -6.08 18.93
C GLN A 204 20.52 -7.11 19.44
N ARG A 205 19.61 -7.62 18.58
CA ARG A 205 18.63 -8.64 18.95
C ARG A 205 19.26 -10.00 19.23
N ARG A 206 20.35 -10.35 18.56
CA ARG A 206 21.15 -11.54 18.90
C ARG A 206 21.74 -11.46 20.30
N SER A 207 22.22 -10.26 20.66
CA SER A 207 22.83 -10.04 22.00
C SER A 207 21.77 -9.84 23.09
N ASN A 208 20.62 -9.24 22.75
CA ASN A 208 19.53 -8.92 23.66
C ASN A 208 18.19 -9.31 23.01
N PRO A 209 17.74 -10.58 23.18
CA PRO A 209 16.49 -11.07 22.63
C PRO A 209 15.28 -10.22 23.06
N SER A 210 14.31 -10.03 22.16
CA SER A 210 13.09 -9.26 22.40
C SER A 210 11.89 -9.94 21.76
N GLU A 211 10.69 -9.55 22.22
CA GLU A 211 9.42 -10.10 21.73
C GLU A 211 8.88 -9.40 20.45
N ASP A 212 9.60 -8.38 19.94
CA ASP A 212 9.25 -7.74 18.67
C ASP A 212 9.47 -8.70 17.47
N ILE A 213 8.93 -8.33 16.30
CA ILE A 213 9.01 -9.18 15.10
C ILE A 213 10.46 -9.51 14.74
N LEU A 214 11.35 -8.54 14.84
CA LEU A 214 12.75 -8.75 14.51
C LEU A 214 13.40 -9.75 15.48
N GLY A 215 13.14 -9.60 16.79
CA GLY A 215 13.60 -10.55 17.82
C GLY A 215 13.05 -11.96 17.61
N GLN A 216 11.79 -12.10 17.24
CA GLN A 216 11.19 -13.40 16.92
C GLN A 216 11.84 -14.04 15.68
N LEU A 217 12.13 -13.26 14.63
CA LEU A 217 12.81 -13.76 13.43
C LEU A 217 14.27 -14.15 13.70
N VAL A 218 14.99 -13.38 14.53
CA VAL A 218 16.35 -13.72 14.98
C VAL A 218 16.33 -15.02 15.78
N THR A 219 15.41 -15.17 16.74
CA THR A 219 15.26 -16.39 17.53
C THR A 219 14.93 -17.62 16.65
N ALA A 220 14.06 -17.46 15.65
CA ALA A 220 13.74 -18.52 14.70
C ALA A 220 14.97 -18.94 13.88
N GLN A 221 15.78 -17.98 13.44
CA GLN A 221 17.04 -18.25 12.75
C GLN A 221 18.01 -19.05 13.62
N GLU A 222 18.23 -18.65 14.87
CA GLU A 222 19.12 -19.32 15.81
C GLU A 222 18.65 -20.71 16.22
N ALA A 223 17.33 -20.94 16.26
CA ALA A 223 16.73 -22.25 16.52
C ALA A 223 16.89 -23.24 15.34
N GLY A 224 17.50 -22.83 14.23
CA GLY A 224 17.76 -23.67 13.07
C GLY A 224 16.61 -23.70 12.05
N ASP A 225 15.63 -22.81 12.17
CA ASP A 225 14.68 -22.56 11.09
C ASP A 225 15.47 -22.07 9.85
N SER A 226 15.04 -22.51 8.65
CA SER A 226 15.74 -22.20 7.39
C SER A 226 15.61 -20.74 6.99
N LEU A 227 16.28 -19.84 7.69
CA LEU A 227 16.35 -18.40 7.43
C LEU A 227 17.81 -17.95 7.39
N SER A 228 18.32 -17.53 6.23
CA SER A 228 19.67 -16.97 6.12
C SER A 228 19.73 -15.55 6.70
N THR A 229 20.93 -15.07 7.01
CA THR A 229 21.14 -13.68 7.47
C THR A 229 20.71 -12.68 6.38
N GLU A 230 20.92 -12.99 5.12
CA GLU A 230 20.49 -12.18 3.99
C GLU A 230 18.95 -12.13 3.89
N GLU A 231 18.29 -13.27 4.01
CA GLU A 231 16.82 -13.34 4.03
C GLU A 231 16.25 -12.53 5.20
N LEU A 232 16.81 -12.71 6.40
CA LEU A 232 16.40 -11.95 7.59
C LEU A 232 16.50 -10.45 7.35
N LEU A 233 17.62 -9.97 6.81
CA LEU A 233 17.84 -8.56 6.48
C LEU A 233 16.82 -8.07 5.44
N GLN A 234 16.65 -8.81 4.35
CA GLN A 234 15.73 -8.42 3.28
C GLN A 234 14.25 -8.49 3.70
N GLN A 235 13.85 -9.46 4.55
CA GLN A 235 12.50 -9.44 5.14
C GLN A 235 12.29 -8.19 5.99
N SER A 236 13.26 -7.85 6.84
CA SER A 236 13.15 -6.70 7.76
C SER A 236 13.01 -5.38 7.02
N ILE A 237 13.82 -5.14 6.00
CA ILE A 237 13.76 -3.95 5.14
C ILE A 237 12.45 -3.95 4.34
N GLY A 238 12.10 -5.09 3.74
CA GLY A 238 10.89 -5.23 2.93
C GLY A 238 9.61 -4.98 3.72
N LEU A 239 9.52 -5.48 4.96
CA LEU A 239 8.39 -5.23 5.86
C LEU A 239 8.28 -3.75 6.24
N LEU A 240 9.43 -3.10 6.52
CA LEU A 240 9.46 -1.67 6.84
C LEU A 240 8.93 -0.82 5.66
N ILE A 241 9.43 -1.07 4.45
CA ILE A 241 8.98 -0.38 3.24
C ILE A 241 7.50 -0.65 2.96
N ALA A 242 7.08 -1.91 2.99
CA ALA A 242 5.70 -2.29 2.68
C ALA A 242 4.68 -1.74 3.69
N GLY A 243 5.05 -1.66 4.97
CA GLY A 243 4.15 -1.22 6.04
C GLY A 243 4.00 0.28 6.16
N LEU A 244 4.98 1.06 5.73
CA LEU A 244 4.98 2.51 5.94
C LEU A 244 4.21 3.25 4.84
N GLU A 245 4.71 3.24 3.62
CA GLU A 245 4.19 4.03 2.49
C GLU A 245 2.70 3.74 2.20
N THR A 246 2.34 2.46 2.15
CA THR A 246 0.97 2.06 1.82
C THR A 246 -0.04 2.49 2.89
N THR A 247 0.37 2.50 4.16
CA THR A 247 -0.47 2.92 5.28
C THR A 247 -0.59 4.44 5.36
N ILE A 248 0.48 5.19 5.04
CA ILE A 248 0.41 6.65 4.85
C ILE A 248 -0.64 6.96 3.79
N GLY A 249 -0.56 6.29 2.62
CA GLY A 249 -1.51 6.49 1.53
C GLY A 249 -2.96 6.17 1.91
N LEU A 250 -3.21 5.09 2.65
CA LEU A 250 -4.56 4.75 3.13
C LEU A 250 -5.14 5.87 4.00
N ARG A 251 -4.36 6.41 4.91
CA ARG A 251 -4.82 7.46 5.85
C ARG A 251 -5.04 8.77 5.13
N ALA A 252 -4.09 9.20 4.29
CA ALA A 252 -4.21 10.44 3.54
C ALA A 252 -5.39 10.39 2.55
N ASN A 253 -5.50 9.33 1.75
CA ASN A 253 -6.61 9.16 0.81
C ASN A 253 -7.95 9.02 1.52
N GLY A 254 -8.00 8.34 2.66
CA GLY A 254 -9.22 8.22 3.47
C GLY A 254 -9.68 9.58 4.00
N MET A 255 -8.75 10.41 4.51
CA MET A 255 -9.09 11.78 4.94
C MET A 255 -9.55 12.66 3.76
N LEU A 256 -8.96 12.50 2.57
CA LEU A 256 -9.44 13.16 1.36
C LEU A 256 -10.86 12.70 0.99
N CYS A 257 -11.17 11.40 1.13
CA CYS A 257 -12.54 10.92 0.93
C CYS A 257 -13.52 11.59 1.88
N PHE A 258 -13.19 11.73 3.17
CA PHE A 258 -14.04 12.40 4.15
C PHE A 258 -14.19 13.90 3.87
N ALA A 259 -13.13 14.60 3.45
CA ALA A 259 -13.21 16.01 3.07
C ALA A 259 -14.15 16.22 1.86
N ARG A 260 -14.09 15.31 0.88
CA ARG A 260 -15.00 15.31 -0.29
C ARG A 260 -16.45 14.92 0.05
N HIS A 261 -16.67 14.21 1.15
CA HIS A 261 -17.97 13.67 1.56
C HIS A 261 -18.26 14.01 3.03
N PRO A 262 -18.48 15.31 3.36
CA PRO A 262 -18.63 15.75 4.75
C PRO A 262 -19.80 15.07 5.49
N GLY A 263 -20.85 14.65 4.77
CA GLY A 263 -21.94 13.88 5.36
C GLY A 263 -21.52 12.50 5.87
N GLU A 264 -20.56 11.86 5.22
CA GLU A 264 -20.01 10.57 5.67
C GLU A 264 -19.08 10.76 6.87
N PHE A 265 -18.31 11.85 6.91
CA PHE A 265 -17.50 12.22 8.06
C PHE A 265 -18.35 12.49 9.31
N GLU A 266 -19.49 13.17 9.12
CA GLU A 266 -20.45 13.43 10.21
C GLU A 266 -21.12 12.14 10.70
N LYS A 267 -21.50 11.22 9.80
CA LYS A 267 -22.01 9.89 10.20
C LYS A 267 -21.02 9.12 11.07
N LEU A 268 -19.73 9.18 10.72
CA LEU A 268 -18.68 8.52 11.50
C LEU A 268 -18.57 9.13 12.92
N ALA A 269 -18.65 10.45 13.03
CA ALA A 269 -18.62 11.15 14.31
C ALA A 269 -19.79 10.79 15.21
N ILE A 270 -21.00 10.71 14.63
CA ILE A 270 -22.23 10.37 15.37
C ILE A 270 -22.24 8.89 15.77
N ASN A 271 -21.71 8.02 14.91
CA ASN A 271 -21.71 6.57 15.14
C ASN A 271 -20.32 5.96 14.98
N PRO A 272 -19.48 5.94 16.04
CA PRO A 272 -18.14 5.37 16.01
C PRO A 272 -18.10 3.86 15.64
N ALA A 273 -19.21 3.13 15.75
CA ALA A 273 -19.28 1.73 15.33
C ALA A 273 -19.11 1.55 13.81
N LEU A 274 -19.24 2.63 13.03
CA LEU A 274 -18.97 2.64 11.59
C LEU A 274 -17.48 2.71 11.23
N THR A 275 -16.57 2.88 12.20
CA THR A 275 -15.14 3.08 11.90
C THR A 275 -14.56 1.94 11.07
N THR A 276 -14.85 0.70 11.40
CA THR A 276 -14.35 -0.47 10.64
C THR A 276 -14.89 -0.47 9.19
N SER A 277 -16.19 -0.23 9.00
CA SER A 277 -16.76 -0.17 7.64
C SER A 277 -16.28 1.06 6.85
N ALA A 278 -16.03 2.17 7.53
CA ALA A 278 -15.44 3.36 6.93
C ALA A 278 -14.02 3.10 6.39
N VAL A 279 -13.20 2.35 7.14
CA VAL A 279 -11.86 1.94 6.68
C VAL A 279 -11.96 1.05 5.44
N GLU A 280 -12.88 0.07 5.41
CA GLU A 280 -13.08 -0.80 4.24
C GLU A 280 -13.57 0.01 3.02
N GLU A 281 -14.43 1.00 3.23
CA GLU A 281 -14.89 1.86 2.13
C GLU A 281 -13.79 2.79 1.62
N CYS A 282 -12.95 3.37 2.49
CA CYS A 282 -11.77 4.13 2.08
C CYS A 282 -10.81 3.26 1.24
N LEU A 283 -10.54 2.04 1.70
CA LEU A 283 -9.71 1.06 0.98
C LEU A 283 -10.30 0.72 -0.40
N ARG A 284 -11.61 0.56 -0.49
CA ARG A 284 -12.29 0.32 -1.76
C ARG A 284 -12.22 1.52 -2.68
N PHE A 285 -12.59 2.70 -2.16
CA PHE A 285 -12.86 3.90 -2.94
C PHE A 285 -11.61 4.58 -3.46
N GLU A 286 -10.57 4.73 -2.61
CA GLU A 286 -9.29 5.38 -2.93
C GLU A 286 -8.09 4.58 -2.39
N PRO A 287 -7.82 3.38 -2.94
CA PRO A 287 -6.70 2.57 -2.49
C PRO A 287 -5.36 3.25 -2.75
N SER A 288 -4.43 3.13 -1.81
CA SER A 288 -3.05 3.60 -1.98
C SER A 288 -2.26 2.78 -3.00
N VAL A 289 -2.58 1.49 -3.14
CA VAL A 289 -1.95 0.58 -4.12
C VAL A 289 -2.90 0.39 -5.30
N PRO A 290 -2.68 1.07 -6.44
CA PRO A 290 -3.63 1.05 -7.54
C PRO A 290 -3.61 -0.25 -8.34
N TYR A 291 -2.51 -1.00 -8.34
CA TYR A 291 -2.36 -2.24 -9.10
C TYR A 291 -1.35 -3.19 -8.45
N THR A 292 -1.39 -4.45 -8.89
CA THR A 292 -0.35 -5.46 -8.64
C THR A 292 -0.06 -6.23 -9.92
N ARG A 293 1.01 -7.04 -9.93
CA ARG A 293 1.44 -7.81 -11.11
C ARG A 293 1.51 -9.29 -10.80
N ARG A 294 1.26 -10.10 -11.84
CA ARG A 294 1.62 -11.54 -11.88
C ARG A 294 2.22 -11.88 -13.24
N VAL A 295 3.00 -12.94 -13.28
CA VAL A 295 3.44 -13.61 -14.50
C VAL A 295 2.67 -14.91 -14.61
N LEU A 296 2.07 -15.18 -15.75
CA LEU A 296 1.38 -16.45 -16.02
C LEU A 296 2.40 -17.54 -16.41
N TRP A 297 2.18 -18.75 -15.92
CA TRP A 297 3.01 -19.90 -16.25
C TRP A 297 2.33 -20.86 -17.27
N GLN A 298 1.12 -20.53 -17.69
CA GLN A 298 0.37 -21.20 -18.75
C GLN A 298 -0.61 -20.23 -19.40
N ASP A 299 -1.06 -20.56 -20.59
CA ASP A 299 -2.14 -19.83 -21.26
C ASP A 299 -3.38 -19.81 -20.37
N THR A 300 -3.93 -18.61 -20.17
CA THR A 300 -5.08 -18.42 -19.26
C THR A 300 -6.11 -17.52 -19.92
N GLU A 301 -7.37 -17.92 -19.85
CA GLU A 301 -8.48 -17.13 -20.36
C GLU A 301 -9.02 -16.17 -19.28
N PHE A 302 -9.19 -14.90 -19.66
CA PHE A 302 -9.84 -13.85 -18.88
C PHE A 302 -10.89 -13.17 -19.77
N SER A 303 -12.16 -13.15 -19.35
CA SER A 303 -13.27 -12.55 -20.10
C SER A 303 -13.28 -12.89 -21.60
N GLY A 304 -13.00 -14.17 -21.95
CA GLY A 304 -12.98 -14.68 -23.33
C GLY A 304 -11.72 -14.32 -24.13
N VAL A 305 -10.71 -13.71 -23.51
CA VAL A 305 -9.42 -13.40 -24.13
C VAL A 305 -8.34 -14.32 -23.56
N THR A 306 -7.67 -15.09 -24.43
CA THR A 306 -6.52 -15.91 -24.03
C THR A 306 -5.28 -15.05 -23.87
N VAL A 307 -4.76 -14.99 -22.65
CA VAL A 307 -3.48 -14.36 -22.31
C VAL A 307 -2.42 -15.46 -22.27
N PRO A 308 -1.33 -15.36 -23.05
CA PRO A 308 -0.36 -16.44 -23.18
C PRO A 308 0.45 -16.65 -21.90
N ALA A 309 1.03 -17.85 -21.80
CA ALA A 309 2.09 -18.16 -20.85
C ALA A 309 3.21 -17.11 -20.95
N ASP A 310 3.93 -16.91 -19.84
CA ASP A 310 5.01 -15.95 -19.68
C ASP A 310 4.60 -14.47 -19.80
N ALA A 311 3.30 -14.20 -19.99
CA ALA A 311 2.81 -12.84 -20.00
C ALA A 311 2.88 -12.18 -18.62
N SER A 312 3.37 -10.93 -18.59
CA SER A 312 3.27 -10.06 -17.44
C SER A 312 1.87 -9.41 -17.41
N VAL A 313 1.08 -9.71 -16.38
CA VAL A 313 -0.32 -9.28 -16.24
C VAL A 313 -0.49 -8.36 -15.04
N PHE A 314 -0.99 -7.17 -15.29
CA PHE A 314 -1.29 -6.16 -14.29
C PHE A 314 -2.77 -6.22 -13.88
N ALA A 315 -3.03 -6.52 -12.63
CA ALA A 315 -4.33 -6.40 -11.99
C ALA A 315 -4.54 -4.96 -11.53
N ILE A 316 -5.44 -4.22 -12.15
CA ILE A 316 -5.74 -2.82 -11.81
C ILE A 316 -6.75 -2.80 -10.66
N LEU A 317 -6.26 -2.88 -9.42
CA LEU A 317 -7.07 -3.05 -8.21
C LEU A 317 -8.07 -1.92 -8.01
N ILE A 318 -7.65 -0.69 -8.29
CA ILE A 318 -8.50 0.50 -8.19
C ILE A 318 -9.68 0.46 -9.18
N ALA A 319 -9.50 -0.14 -10.35
CA ALA A 319 -10.59 -0.35 -11.32
C ALA A 319 -11.57 -1.41 -10.84
N ALA A 320 -11.06 -2.56 -10.36
CA ALA A 320 -11.88 -3.64 -9.81
C ALA A 320 -12.73 -3.19 -8.61
N ASN A 321 -12.19 -2.33 -7.76
CA ASN A 321 -12.89 -1.82 -6.59
C ASN A 321 -14.08 -0.90 -6.93
N ARG A 322 -14.21 -0.49 -8.18
CA ARG A 322 -15.34 0.29 -8.71
C ARG A 322 -16.09 -0.43 -9.82
N ASP A 323 -16.02 -1.76 -9.82
CA ASP A 323 -16.77 -2.58 -10.78
C ASP A 323 -18.27 -2.62 -10.41
N PRO A 324 -19.16 -2.12 -11.28
CA PRO A 324 -20.60 -2.08 -11.00
C PRO A 324 -21.24 -3.47 -10.94
N GLU A 325 -20.62 -4.50 -11.52
CA GLU A 325 -21.09 -5.88 -11.41
C GLU A 325 -21.02 -6.41 -9.98
N VAL A 326 -20.11 -5.82 -9.16
CA VAL A 326 -19.84 -6.29 -7.80
C VAL A 326 -20.22 -5.25 -6.76
N PHE A 327 -20.03 -3.98 -7.06
CA PHE A 327 -20.29 -2.87 -6.14
C PHE A 327 -21.43 -1.98 -6.70
N PRO A 328 -22.69 -2.13 -6.23
CA PRO A 328 -23.78 -1.23 -6.63
C PRO A 328 -23.42 0.23 -6.33
N ASN A 329 -23.68 1.13 -7.28
CA ASN A 329 -23.30 2.54 -7.20
C ASN A 329 -21.80 2.72 -6.82
N PRO A 330 -20.85 2.20 -7.62
CA PRO A 330 -19.46 2.07 -7.24
C PRO A 330 -18.76 3.41 -7.02
N ASP A 331 -19.27 4.49 -7.61
CA ASP A 331 -18.74 5.85 -7.51
C ASP A 331 -19.35 6.66 -6.36
N VAL A 332 -20.19 6.04 -5.53
CA VAL A 332 -20.70 6.63 -4.29
C VAL A 332 -19.83 6.15 -3.14
N PHE A 333 -19.27 7.09 -2.38
CA PHE A 333 -18.59 6.82 -1.12
C PHE A 333 -19.64 6.67 -0.03
N ASP A 334 -19.74 5.49 0.56
CA ASP A 334 -20.74 5.15 1.58
C ASP A 334 -20.11 4.28 2.67
N ILE A 335 -19.85 4.85 3.83
CA ILE A 335 -19.23 4.16 4.96
C ILE A 335 -20.11 3.08 5.60
N THR A 336 -21.37 3.00 5.18
CA THR A 336 -22.30 1.94 5.63
C THR A 336 -22.39 0.77 4.66
N ARG A 337 -21.62 0.82 3.56
CA ARG A 337 -21.62 -0.21 2.51
C ARG A 337 -21.36 -1.59 3.09
N LYS A 338 -22.17 -2.55 2.64
CA LYS A 338 -22.03 -3.98 2.95
C LYS A 338 -21.83 -4.76 1.65
N GLY A 339 -21.30 -5.95 1.74
CA GLY A 339 -21.24 -6.87 0.60
C GLY A 339 -19.83 -7.30 0.21
N ALA A 340 -19.48 -7.16 -1.07
CA ALA A 340 -18.27 -7.72 -1.64
C ALA A 340 -16.97 -7.13 -1.05
N ARG A 341 -15.94 -7.97 -0.97
CA ARG A 341 -14.62 -7.56 -0.50
C ARG A 341 -13.87 -6.82 -1.61
N HIS A 342 -13.31 -5.67 -1.29
CA HIS A 342 -12.41 -4.95 -2.20
C HIS A 342 -11.10 -5.72 -2.45
N CYS A 343 -10.39 -5.36 -3.53
CA CYS A 343 -9.14 -5.98 -3.96
C CYS A 343 -7.88 -5.30 -3.41
N SER A 344 -7.98 -4.26 -2.58
CA SER A 344 -6.86 -3.38 -2.18
C SER A 344 -5.74 -4.09 -1.42
N PHE A 345 -6.04 -5.22 -0.82
CA PHE A 345 -5.05 -6.08 -0.16
C PHE A 345 -4.56 -7.24 -1.04
N GLY A 346 -4.86 -7.20 -2.34
CA GLY A 346 -4.54 -8.31 -3.24
C GLY A 346 -5.33 -9.57 -2.96
N GLY A 347 -4.72 -10.74 -3.22
CA GLY A 347 -5.35 -12.04 -3.04
C GLY A 347 -4.36 -13.20 -3.18
N GLY A 348 -4.87 -14.42 -2.94
CA GLY A 348 -4.07 -15.65 -3.03
C GLY A 348 -2.97 -15.71 -1.96
N ILE A 349 -1.88 -16.38 -2.28
CA ILE A 349 -0.74 -16.57 -1.37
C ILE A 349 -0.07 -15.24 -0.97
N HIS A 350 -0.16 -14.23 -1.83
CA HIS A 350 0.36 -12.88 -1.57
C HIS A 350 -0.67 -11.91 -0.98
N PHE A 351 -1.79 -12.38 -0.43
CA PHE A 351 -2.71 -11.50 0.30
C PHE A 351 -1.95 -10.73 1.37
N CYS A 352 -2.22 -9.42 1.52
CA CYS A 352 -1.46 -8.51 2.38
C CYS A 352 -1.32 -9.04 3.80
N LEU A 353 -0.07 -9.26 4.23
CA LEU A 353 0.24 -9.72 5.58
C LEU A 353 -0.15 -8.69 6.64
N GLY A 354 0.12 -7.41 6.36
CA GLY A 354 -0.15 -6.28 7.25
C GLY A 354 -1.59 -5.77 7.21
N SER A 355 -2.54 -6.49 6.58
CA SER A 355 -3.92 -6.02 6.39
C SER A 355 -4.64 -5.66 7.69
N HIS A 356 -4.39 -6.39 8.77
CA HIS A 356 -4.95 -6.08 10.10
C HIS A 356 -4.30 -4.83 10.70
N LEU A 357 -2.98 -4.69 10.57
CA LEU A 357 -2.26 -3.50 11.05
C LEU A 357 -2.68 -2.23 10.31
N ALA A 358 -2.83 -2.31 8.98
CA ALA A 358 -3.28 -1.18 8.18
C ALA A 358 -4.69 -0.72 8.60
N ARG A 359 -5.61 -1.66 8.84
CA ARG A 359 -6.95 -1.37 9.36
C ARG A 359 -6.90 -0.71 10.74
N LEU A 360 -6.17 -1.31 11.68
CA LEU A 360 -5.99 -0.77 13.03
C LEU A 360 -5.49 0.66 13.02
N ASN A 361 -4.45 0.94 12.23
CA ASN A 361 -3.89 2.29 12.08
C ASN A 361 -4.90 3.29 11.51
N ALA A 362 -5.68 2.88 10.51
CA ALA A 362 -6.70 3.74 9.89
C ALA A 362 -7.89 3.95 10.84
N GLU A 363 -8.35 2.92 11.55
CA GLU A 363 -9.43 3.02 12.53
C GLU A 363 -9.10 4.02 13.64
N ILE A 364 -7.89 3.96 14.19
CA ILE A 364 -7.43 4.90 15.22
C ILE A 364 -7.45 6.33 14.68
N ALA A 365 -6.89 6.55 13.49
CA ALA A 365 -6.80 7.88 12.91
C ALA A 365 -8.17 8.47 12.54
N PHE A 366 -9.00 7.72 11.82
CA PHE A 366 -10.29 8.20 11.37
C PHE A 366 -11.25 8.42 12.53
N GLY A 367 -11.26 7.49 13.51
CA GLY A 367 -12.06 7.64 14.72
C GLY A 367 -11.68 8.86 15.53
N ALA A 368 -10.37 9.08 15.77
CA ALA A 368 -9.89 10.23 16.51
C ALA A 368 -10.20 11.57 15.80
N MET A 369 -10.01 11.64 14.48
CA MET A 369 -10.34 12.82 13.67
C MET A 369 -11.83 13.13 13.73
N ALA A 370 -12.71 12.16 13.46
CA ALA A 370 -14.15 12.36 13.44
C ALA A 370 -14.72 12.74 14.81
N HIS A 371 -14.13 12.19 15.89
CA HIS A 371 -14.57 12.52 17.26
C HIS A 371 -14.20 13.95 17.68
N ARG A 372 -13.04 14.45 17.23
CA ARG A 372 -12.49 15.75 17.69
C ARG A 372 -12.83 16.93 16.80
N PHE A 373 -12.99 16.67 15.48
CA PHE A 373 -13.09 17.71 14.48
C PHE A 373 -14.35 17.58 13.62
N LYS A 374 -14.80 18.70 13.09
CA LYS A 374 -15.87 18.85 12.10
C LYS A 374 -15.40 19.78 10.99
N GLU A 375 -16.19 19.93 9.93
CA GLU A 375 -15.94 20.88 8.85
C GLU A 375 -14.53 20.68 8.24
N LEU A 376 -14.17 19.43 7.99
CA LEU A 376 -12.89 19.10 7.35
C LEU A 376 -12.90 19.56 5.89
N GLU A 377 -12.02 20.50 5.57
CA GLU A 377 -11.85 21.07 4.24
C GLU A 377 -10.42 20.85 3.74
N VAL A 378 -10.28 20.43 2.51
CA VAL A 378 -8.99 20.28 1.80
C VAL A 378 -9.05 21.10 0.52
N ASP A 379 -8.06 21.98 0.32
CA ASP A 379 -7.87 22.63 -0.97
C ASP A 379 -7.12 21.68 -1.91
N GLU A 380 -7.88 21.00 -2.78
CA GLU A 380 -7.32 20.00 -3.68
C GLU A 380 -6.28 20.55 -4.66
N ALA A 381 -6.32 21.87 -4.94
CA ALA A 381 -5.33 22.51 -5.81
C ALA A 381 -3.96 22.63 -5.11
N GLN A 382 -3.92 22.54 -3.79
CA GLN A 382 -2.69 22.59 -2.99
C GLN A 382 -2.15 21.19 -2.63
N ILE A 383 -2.82 20.12 -3.04
CA ILE A 383 -2.29 18.77 -2.82
C ILE A 383 -1.03 18.59 -3.65
N ASP A 384 0.09 18.36 -2.97
CA ASP A 384 1.32 17.89 -3.62
C ASP A 384 1.32 16.36 -3.65
N TRP A 385 1.24 15.78 -4.85
CA TRP A 385 1.25 14.33 -5.01
C TRP A 385 2.68 13.79 -5.08
N ALA A 386 3.02 12.87 -4.19
CA ALA A 386 4.33 12.25 -4.18
C ALA A 386 4.64 11.57 -5.53
N PRO A 387 5.88 11.66 -6.02
CA PRO A 387 6.34 10.91 -7.19
C PRO A 387 6.52 9.43 -6.82
N SER A 388 5.44 8.69 -6.65
CA SER A 388 5.42 7.30 -6.19
C SER A 388 4.62 6.41 -7.15
N LEU A 389 4.90 5.09 -7.14
CA LEU A 389 4.06 4.06 -7.76
C LEU A 389 2.70 3.93 -7.08
N PHE A 390 2.66 4.32 -5.82
CA PHE A 390 1.45 4.35 -5.02
C PHE A 390 0.74 5.69 -5.20
N ARG A 391 -0.55 5.67 -4.99
CA ARG A 391 -1.35 6.89 -5.01
C ARG A 391 -1.33 7.50 -3.60
N ILE A 392 -0.37 8.38 -3.38
CA ILE A 392 -0.08 8.98 -2.05
C ILE A 392 0.15 10.47 -2.21
N PRO A 393 -0.59 11.33 -1.50
CA PRO A 393 -0.21 12.74 -1.35
C PRO A 393 1.11 12.85 -0.57
N GLY A 394 2.00 13.73 -1.02
CA GLY A 394 3.21 14.11 -0.28
C GLY A 394 2.94 15.21 0.76
N SER A 395 1.97 16.08 0.46
CA SER A 395 1.44 17.11 1.37
C SER A 395 -0.03 17.36 1.05
N MET A 396 -0.83 17.61 2.08
CA MET A 396 -2.27 17.86 1.94
C MET A 396 -2.75 18.81 3.03
N PRO A 397 -2.64 20.14 2.80
CA PRO A 397 -3.13 21.15 3.73
C PRO A 397 -4.64 21.07 3.93
N ALA A 398 -5.07 21.12 5.17
CA ALA A 398 -6.48 21.02 5.55
C ALA A 398 -6.83 22.01 6.65
N ARG A 399 -8.10 22.42 6.68
CA ARG A 399 -8.73 23.21 7.75
C ARG A 399 -9.85 22.41 8.37
N PHE A 400 -10.12 22.70 9.62
CA PHE A 400 -11.18 22.04 10.40
C PHE A 400 -11.60 22.91 11.59
N SER A 401 -12.77 22.61 12.13
CA SER A 401 -13.26 23.18 13.38
C SER A 401 -13.27 22.11 14.48
N ARG A 402 -13.07 22.52 15.73
CA ARG A 402 -13.20 21.60 16.88
C ARG A 402 -14.67 21.24 17.11
N ARG A 403 -14.93 20.01 17.52
CA ARG A 403 -16.22 19.65 18.13
C ARG A 403 -16.23 20.13 19.59
N GLU A 404 -17.37 20.65 20.03
CA GLU A 404 -17.61 21.04 21.43
C GLU A 404 -17.79 19.81 22.30
#